data_2be3ba1434e30040e858243d55e21264
#
_entry.id   2be3ba1434e30040e858243d55e21264
#
_cell.length_a   1.000
_cell.length_b   1.000
_cell.length_c   1.000
_cell.angle_alpha   90.00
_cell.angle_beta   90.00
_cell.angle_gamma   90.00
#
_symmetry.space_group_name_H-M   'P 1'
#
loop_
_entity.id
_entity.type
_entity.pdbx_description
1 polymer ?
#
loop_
_entity_poly.entity_id
_entity_poly.type
_entity_poly.pdbx_seq_one_letter_code
_entity_poly.pdbx_strand_id
1 'polypeptide(L)'
;MKTLQIFLSLCGIIVLTISCNKEETKAQRPTLKVTYLDDFGKCFFFNNSKSGYVIDSDSLYQEIGKLNKVSYFVDCDTVKLPIIDFTKNTLLGIQTGTTQCDSLSRSVIVDTVVKKYIYTINIIHFKELCSQELKVSMNWVLIPKVPYEYKVGFEVTAHN
;
A
#
# COMPACT_ATOMS: atom_id res chain seq x y z
N MET A 1 -32.52 -44.43 -71.26
CA MET A 1 -32.54 -43.04 -70.86
C MET A 1 -32.37 -43.01 -69.36
N LYS A 2 -31.19 -42.59 -68.88
CA LYS A 2 -30.77 -42.64 -67.47
C LYS A 2 -30.92 -41.28 -66.84
N THR A 3 -31.83 -41.18 -65.90
CA THR A 3 -32.02 -39.95 -65.08
C THR A 3 -30.97 -39.87 -64.01
N LEU A 4 -30.16 -38.82 -64.08
CA LEU A 4 -29.10 -38.53 -63.15
C LEU A 4 -29.68 -37.72 -61.96
N GLN A 5 -29.75 -38.35 -60.76
CA GLN A 5 -30.16 -37.70 -59.55
C GLN A 5 -28.92 -36.98 -58.96
N ILE A 6 -29.00 -35.65 -58.88
CA ILE A 6 -28.02 -34.84 -58.20
C ILE A 6 -28.44 -34.71 -56.74
N PHE A 7 -27.69 -35.39 -55.87
CA PHE A 7 -27.79 -35.18 -54.43
C PHE A 7 -27.06 -33.88 -54.04
N LEU A 8 -27.81 -32.84 -53.72
CA LEU A 8 -27.26 -31.67 -53.08
C LEU A 8 -27.05 -31.99 -51.60
N SER A 9 -25.81 -32.22 -51.21
CA SER A 9 -25.40 -32.35 -49.82
C SER A 9 -25.26 -30.95 -49.24
N LEU A 10 -26.23 -30.58 -48.41
CA LEU A 10 -26.22 -29.32 -47.65
C LEU A 10 -25.33 -29.51 -46.42
N CYS A 11 -24.03 -29.22 -46.55
CA CYS A 11 -23.12 -29.14 -45.41
C CYS A 11 -23.42 -27.90 -44.60
N GLY A 12 -24.24 -28.02 -43.56
CA GLY A 12 -24.44 -26.98 -42.57
C GLY A 12 -23.18 -26.78 -41.75
N ILE A 13 -22.46 -25.68 -42.02
CA ILE A 13 -21.33 -25.23 -41.19
C ILE A 13 -21.94 -24.62 -39.94
N ILE A 14 -21.98 -25.40 -38.84
CA ILE A 14 -22.27 -24.86 -37.51
C ILE A 14 -21.00 -24.15 -37.03
N VAL A 15 -20.95 -22.85 -37.19
CA VAL A 15 -19.92 -22.00 -36.56
C VAL A 15 -20.26 -21.88 -35.08
N LEU A 16 -19.66 -22.74 -34.26
CA LEU A 16 -19.65 -22.57 -32.81
C LEU A 16 -18.78 -21.40 -32.48
N THR A 17 -19.38 -20.20 -32.34
CA THR A 17 -18.72 -19.07 -31.71
C THR A 17 -18.55 -19.37 -30.23
N ILE A 18 -17.40 -19.94 -29.86
CA ILE A 18 -16.97 -20.02 -28.47
C ILE A 18 -16.63 -18.58 -28.05
N SER A 19 -17.63 -17.90 -27.50
CA SER A 19 -17.44 -16.65 -26.80
C SER A 19 -16.66 -17.00 -25.53
N CYS A 20 -15.32 -16.90 -25.57
CA CYS A 20 -14.50 -16.86 -24.38
C CYS A 20 -14.80 -15.55 -23.65
N ASN A 21 -15.83 -15.54 -22.82
CA ASN A 21 -15.93 -14.59 -21.74
C ASN A 21 -14.74 -14.87 -20.81
N LYS A 22 -13.63 -14.19 -21.04
CA LYS A 22 -12.65 -13.97 -19.99
C LYS A 22 -13.33 -13.15 -18.92
N GLU A 23 -14.02 -13.81 -17.99
CA GLU A 23 -14.19 -13.23 -16.67
C GLU A 23 -12.76 -12.96 -16.18
N GLU A 24 -12.36 -11.69 -16.23
CA GLU A 24 -11.22 -11.23 -15.46
C GLU A 24 -11.58 -11.49 -14.00
N THR A 25 -11.22 -12.66 -13.52
CA THR A 25 -11.20 -12.96 -12.10
C THR A 25 -10.24 -11.93 -11.52
N LYS A 26 -10.78 -10.82 -11.02
CA LYS A 26 -10.01 -9.85 -10.23
C LYS A 26 -9.42 -10.67 -9.10
N ALA A 27 -8.16 -11.06 -9.28
CA ALA A 27 -7.42 -11.79 -8.27
C ALA A 27 -7.56 -10.99 -6.97
N GLN A 28 -8.34 -11.52 -6.04
CA GLN A 28 -8.60 -10.88 -4.77
C GLN A 28 -7.25 -10.81 -4.07
N ARG A 29 -6.64 -9.63 -4.11
CA ARG A 29 -5.31 -9.41 -3.53
C ARG A 29 -5.41 -9.75 -2.05
N PRO A 30 -4.60 -10.68 -1.54
CA PRO A 30 -4.69 -11.09 -0.15
C PRO A 30 -4.51 -9.86 0.75
N THR A 31 -5.48 -9.63 1.63
CA THR A 31 -5.39 -8.56 2.62
C THR A 31 -4.31 -8.93 3.61
N LEU A 32 -3.22 -8.18 3.58
CA LEU A 32 -2.11 -8.37 4.49
C LEU A 32 -2.52 -7.92 5.90
N LYS A 33 -2.22 -8.73 6.93
CA LYS A 33 -2.38 -8.29 8.32
C LYS A 33 -1.36 -7.21 8.61
N VAL A 34 -1.82 -6.00 8.88
CA VAL A 34 -0.97 -4.84 9.16
C VAL A 34 -1.30 -4.25 10.53
N THR A 35 -0.31 -3.64 11.18
CA THR A 35 -0.50 -2.90 12.43
C THR A 35 0.01 -1.48 12.25
N TYR A 36 -0.86 -0.49 12.40
CA TYR A 36 -0.48 0.92 12.32
C TYR A 36 0.03 1.41 13.67
N LEU A 37 1.11 2.20 13.66
CA LEU A 37 1.78 2.72 14.85
C LEU A 37 1.58 4.24 14.93
N ASP A 38 0.35 4.68 15.19
CA ASP A 38 -0.06 6.08 15.08
C ASP A 38 0.65 7.01 16.07
N ASP A 39 0.73 6.63 17.34
CA ASP A 39 1.39 7.45 18.36
C ASP A 39 2.91 7.52 18.14
N PHE A 40 3.49 6.44 17.63
CA PHE A 40 4.88 6.41 17.23
C PHE A 40 5.16 7.41 16.10
N GLY A 41 4.28 7.52 15.12
CA GLY A 41 4.44 8.41 13.97
C GLY A 41 4.44 9.90 14.28
N LYS A 42 3.88 10.30 15.41
CA LYS A 42 3.87 11.70 15.86
C LYS A 42 5.22 12.15 16.44
N CYS A 43 5.98 11.20 16.98
CA CYS A 43 7.22 11.47 17.72
C CYS A 43 8.49 11.06 16.98
N PHE A 44 8.39 10.15 16.03
CA PHE A 44 9.55 9.61 15.32
C PHE A 44 9.39 9.82 13.81
N PHE A 45 9.98 10.90 13.33
CA PHE A 45 10.01 11.24 11.91
C PHE A 45 11.43 11.60 11.46
N PHE A 46 11.69 11.40 10.19
CA PHE A 46 12.98 11.74 9.60
C PHE A 46 12.94 13.15 9.03
N ASN A 47 14.02 13.88 9.24
CA ASN A 47 14.15 15.25 8.74
C ASN A 47 14.70 15.29 7.29
N ASN A 48 14.56 14.21 6.54
CA ASN A 48 15.05 14.15 5.17
C ASN A 48 13.92 13.72 4.21
N SER A 49 13.98 14.23 3.01
CA SER A 49 12.96 14.14 1.95
C SER A 49 12.86 12.77 1.26
N LYS A 50 13.14 11.66 1.94
CA LYS A 50 12.93 10.34 1.34
C LYS A 50 11.44 10.05 1.19
N SER A 51 11.06 9.50 0.06
CA SER A 51 9.67 9.12 -0.25
C SER A 51 9.13 8.00 0.64
N GLY A 52 9.98 7.28 1.37
CA GLY A 52 9.57 6.20 2.27
C GLY A 52 10.77 5.47 2.89
N TYR A 53 10.49 4.73 3.95
CA TYR A 53 11.47 3.99 4.74
C TYR A 53 11.07 2.55 4.85
N VAL A 54 12.03 1.66 4.68
CA VAL A 54 11.94 0.22 4.93
C VAL A 54 12.94 -0.10 6.02
N ILE A 55 12.44 -0.52 7.18
CA ILE A 55 13.25 -0.89 8.34
C ILE A 55 13.05 -2.38 8.58
N ASP A 56 14.09 -3.13 8.47
CA ASP A 56 14.07 -4.59 8.54
C ASP A 56 15.08 -5.17 9.53
N SER A 57 15.74 -4.30 10.31
CA SER A 57 16.73 -4.68 11.31
C SER A 57 16.70 -3.77 12.53
N ASP A 58 17.11 -4.30 13.66
CA ASP A 58 17.25 -3.54 14.92
C ASP A 58 18.24 -2.39 14.79
N SER A 59 19.32 -2.57 14.07
CA SER A 59 20.35 -1.54 13.91
C SER A 59 19.77 -0.28 13.23
N LEU A 60 19.04 -0.43 12.12
CA LEU A 60 18.36 0.67 11.47
C LEU A 60 17.27 1.29 12.35
N TYR A 61 16.56 0.43 13.11
CA TYR A 61 15.50 0.89 13.99
C TYR A 61 16.01 1.73 15.14
N GLN A 62 17.12 1.35 15.76
CA GLN A 62 17.74 2.13 16.84
C GLN A 62 18.28 3.49 16.36
N GLU A 63 18.67 3.59 15.10
CA GLU A 63 19.04 4.88 14.51
C GLU A 63 17.87 5.86 14.47
N ILE A 64 16.65 5.39 14.19
CA ILE A 64 15.45 6.23 14.26
C ILE A 64 15.28 6.81 15.66
N GLY A 65 15.41 5.96 16.68
CA GLY A 65 15.27 6.37 18.07
C GLY A 65 16.30 7.39 18.54
N LYS A 66 17.46 7.43 17.91
CA LYS A 66 18.53 8.41 18.23
C LYS A 66 18.29 9.76 17.57
N LEU A 67 17.67 9.79 16.39
CA LEU A 67 17.63 10.97 15.54
C LEU A 67 16.50 11.95 15.88
N ASN A 68 15.40 11.52 16.51
CA ASN A 68 14.19 12.34 16.46
C ASN A 68 13.31 12.23 17.70
N LYS A 69 13.68 12.92 18.76
CA LYS A 69 12.77 13.17 19.88
C LYS A 69 12.17 14.58 19.85
N VAL A 70 12.16 15.23 18.72
CA VAL A 70 11.66 16.59 18.62
C VAL A 70 10.29 16.58 17.95
N SER A 71 9.25 16.63 18.75
CA SER A 71 7.92 17.03 18.28
C SER A 71 7.57 18.39 18.88
N TYR A 72 7.10 19.30 18.04
CA TYR A 72 6.60 20.61 18.48
C TYR A 72 5.19 20.52 19.08
N PHE A 73 4.51 19.37 19.00
CA PHE A 73 3.07 19.27 19.25
C PHE A 73 2.66 18.17 20.24
N VAL A 74 3.57 17.30 20.65
CA VAL A 74 3.27 16.17 21.55
C VAL A 74 4.43 16.00 22.53
N ASP A 75 4.11 15.68 23.78
CA ASP A 75 5.11 15.23 24.76
C ASP A 75 5.66 13.87 24.34
N CYS A 76 6.74 13.90 23.57
CA CYS A 76 7.40 12.72 23.05
C CYS A 76 8.38 12.07 24.03
N ASP A 77 8.61 12.68 25.18
CA ASP A 77 9.53 12.13 26.18
C ASP A 77 9.01 10.85 26.80
N THR A 78 7.69 10.68 26.82
CA THR A 78 7.02 9.49 27.34
C THR A 78 6.86 8.38 26.29
N VAL A 79 6.96 8.71 25.00
CA VAL A 79 6.79 7.74 23.92
C VAL A 79 8.06 6.90 23.77
N LYS A 80 7.90 5.61 23.98
CA LYS A 80 8.98 4.63 23.83
C LYS A 80 8.93 4.00 22.45
N LEU A 81 10.09 3.66 21.93
CA LEU A 81 10.20 2.81 20.75
C LEU A 81 9.49 1.47 21.01
N PRO A 82 8.48 1.08 20.20
CA PRO A 82 7.89 -0.24 20.30
C PRO A 82 8.94 -1.34 20.13
N ILE A 83 8.78 -2.45 20.85
CA ILE A 83 9.64 -3.62 20.65
C ILE A 83 9.15 -4.35 19.40
N ILE A 84 9.98 -4.46 18.40
CA ILE A 84 9.67 -5.10 17.12
C ILE A 84 10.58 -6.29 16.89
N ASP A 85 10.00 -7.46 16.60
CA ASP A 85 10.74 -8.65 16.17
C ASP A 85 10.99 -8.56 14.64
N PHE A 86 12.15 -8.08 14.25
CA PHE A 86 12.54 -7.94 12.84
C PHE A 86 12.87 -9.26 12.14
N THR A 87 12.87 -10.37 12.85
CA THR A 87 12.93 -11.69 12.22
C THR A 87 11.60 -12.06 11.57
N LYS A 88 10.50 -11.51 12.06
CA LYS A 88 9.12 -11.78 11.61
C LYS A 88 8.45 -10.60 10.93
N ASN A 89 8.97 -9.40 11.11
CA ASN A 89 8.31 -8.17 10.68
C ASN A 89 9.26 -7.24 9.92
N THR A 90 8.65 -6.37 9.12
CA THR A 90 9.28 -5.21 8.50
C THR A 90 8.45 -3.98 8.86
N LEU A 91 9.10 -2.89 9.25
CA LEU A 91 8.46 -1.61 9.53
C LEU A 91 8.59 -0.71 8.29
N LEU A 92 7.45 -0.25 7.78
CA LEU A 92 7.40 0.72 6.69
C LEU A 92 6.99 2.08 7.25
N GLY A 93 7.58 3.14 6.71
CA GLY A 93 7.26 4.50 7.09
C GLY A 93 7.20 5.44 5.90
N ILE A 94 6.23 6.34 5.89
CA ILE A 94 6.11 7.40 4.89
C ILE A 94 5.69 8.70 5.55
N GLN A 95 6.37 9.78 5.20
CA GLN A 95 6.06 11.10 5.74
C GLN A 95 4.95 11.75 4.93
N THR A 96 3.97 12.34 5.63
CA THR A 96 2.92 13.15 5.00
C THR A 96 2.77 14.48 5.73
N GLY A 97 2.34 15.49 4.98
CA GLY A 97 1.81 16.72 5.54
C GLY A 97 0.29 16.73 5.40
N THR A 98 -0.42 17.03 6.48
CA THR A 98 -1.88 17.10 6.52
C THR A 98 -2.33 18.32 7.32
N THR A 99 -3.54 18.78 7.07
CA THR A 99 -4.22 19.79 7.89
C THR A 99 -5.19 19.12 8.88
N GLN A 100 -5.85 19.91 9.72
CA GLN A 100 -6.90 19.37 10.59
C GLN A 100 -8.14 18.90 9.83
N CYS A 101 -8.31 19.37 8.59
CA CYS A 101 -9.41 19.00 7.72
C CYS A 101 -9.18 17.75 6.89
N ASP A 102 -8.02 17.15 6.99
CA ASP A 102 -7.68 16.02 6.16
C ASP A 102 -8.00 14.71 6.87
N SER A 103 -8.56 13.77 6.16
CA SER A 103 -8.58 12.39 6.59
C SER A 103 -7.54 11.55 5.83
N LEU A 104 -6.99 10.56 6.53
CA LEU A 104 -6.04 9.63 5.97
C LEU A 104 -6.65 8.24 5.89
N SER A 105 -6.55 7.63 4.71
CA SER A 105 -6.70 6.18 4.60
C SER A 105 -5.37 5.56 4.19
N ARG A 106 -5.07 4.40 4.77
CA ARG A 106 -3.78 3.71 4.61
C ARG A 106 -4.02 2.27 4.22
N SER A 107 -3.23 1.76 3.29
CA SER A 107 -3.29 0.36 2.89
C SER A 107 -1.92 -0.16 2.48
N VAL A 108 -1.70 -1.44 2.73
CA VAL A 108 -0.55 -2.17 2.17
C VAL A 108 -1.09 -3.32 1.33
N ILE A 109 -0.67 -3.38 0.10
CA ILE A 109 -1.02 -4.47 -0.82
C ILE A 109 0.23 -5.21 -1.26
N VAL A 110 0.07 -6.50 -1.58
CA VAL A 110 1.14 -7.34 -2.12
C VAL A 110 0.77 -7.72 -3.53
N ASP A 111 1.64 -7.40 -4.46
CA ASP A 111 1.58 -7.92 -5.82
C ASP A 111 2.57 -9.10 -5.92
N THR A 112 2.05 -10.31 -5.95
CA THR A 112 2.86 -11.53 -6.00
C THR A 112 3.43 -11.80 -7.38
N VAL A 113 2.84 -11.23 -8.43
CA VAL A 113 3.29 -11.40 -9.81
C VAL A 113 4.57 -10.63 -10.05
N VAL A 114 4.58 -9.34 -9.66
CA VAL A 114 5.76 -8.48 -9.80
C VAL A 114 6.62 -8.43 -8.54
N LYS A 115 6.30 -9.23 -7.51
CA LYS A 115 7.01 -9.31 -6.23
C LYS A 115 7.19 -7.93 -5.59
N LYS A 116 6.09 -7.22 -5.36
CA LYS A 116 6.11 -5.84 -4.85
C LYS A 116 5.10 -5.66 -3.73
N TYR A 117 5.54 -5.06 -2.62
CA TYR A 117 4.68 -4.45 -1.62
C TYR A 117 4.46 -2.99 -2.00
N ILE A 118 3.24 -2.51 -1.87
CA ILE A 118 2.89 -1.11 -2.13
C ILE A 118 2.19 -0.58 -0.89
N TYR A 119 2.82 0.38 -0.22
CA TYR A 119 2.22 1.11 0.88
C TYR A 119 1.63 2.42 0.35
N THR A 120 0.32 2.55 0.40
CA THR A 120 -0.42 3.69 -0.13
C THR A 120 -1.05 4.48 1.01
N ILE A 121 -0.92 5.80 0.94
CA ILE A 121 -1.63 6.77 1.78
C ILE A 121 -2.49 7.63 0.87
N ASN A 122 -3.80 7.64 1.13
CA ASN A 122 -4.73 8.55 0.47
C ASN A 122 -5.11 9.66 1.46
N ILE A 123 -4.88 10.90 1.05
CA ILE A 123 -5.24 12.11 1.79
C ILE A 123 -6.52 12.65 1.15
N ILE A 124 -7.56 12.81 1.94
CA ILE A 124 -8.83 13.40 1.50
C ILE A 124 -8.96 14.75 2.17
N HIS A 125 -8.94 15.80 1.36
CA HIS A 125 -9.11 17.18 1.82
C HIS A 125 -10.59 17.52 1.92
N PHE A 126 -11.04 17.95 3.10
CA PHE A 126 -12.38 18.47 3.27
C PHE A 126 -12.36 19.99 3.16
N LYS A 127 -13.34 20.54 2.40
CA LYS A 127 -13.48 21.99 2.18
C LYS A 127 -14.14 22.74 3.33
N GLU A 128 -14.08 22.20 4.51
CA GLU A 128 -14.68 22.82 5.71
C GLU A 128 -13.79 23.94 6.27
N LEU A 129 -14.43 24.83 7.07
CA LEU A 129 -13.74 25.90 7.78
C LEU A 129 -12.96 25.33 8.97
N CYS A 130 -11.77 24.86 8.71
CA CYS A 130 -10.88 24.32 9.71
C CYS A 130 -9.47 24.91 9.58
N SER A 131 -8.66 24.70 10.61
CA SER A 131 -7.30 25.20 10.60
C SER A 131 -6.49 24.62 9.45
N GLN A 132 -5.92 25.50 8.65
CA GLN A 132 -5.00 25.17 7.56
C GLN A 132 -3.57 24.90 8.04
N GLU A 133 -3.37 24.79 9.35
CA GLU A 133 -2.06 24.50 9.92
C GLU A 133 -1.57 23.13 9.43
N LEU A 134 -0.44 23.14 8.73
CA LEU A 134 0.17 21.94 8.20
C LEU A 134 0.85 21.16 9.33
N LYS A 135 0.43 19.92 9.53
CA LYS A 135 1.04 18.97 10.46
C LYS A 135 1.80 17.90 9.67
N VAL A 136 3.08 17.80 9.96
CA VAL A 136 3.93 16.76 9.38
C VAL A 136 3.95 15.57 10.33
N SER A 137 3.71 14.38 9.79
CA SER A 137 3.76 13.13 10.56
C SER A 137 4.34 11.99 9.73
N MET A 138 4.93 11.04 10.43
CA MET A 138 5.32 9.75 9.83
C MET A 138 4.18 8.76 10.01
N ASN A 139 3.82 8.11 8.94
CA ASN A 139 2.84 7.04 8.95
C ASN A 139 3.57 5.70 8.97
N TRP A 140 3.70 5.15 10.15
CA TRP A 140 4.37 3.86 10.35
C TRP A 140 3.39 2.71 10.30
N VAL A 141 3.78 1.63 9.65
CA VAL A 141 3.01 0.40 9.57
C VAL A 141 3.94 -0.80 9.71
N LEU A 142 3.55 -1.71 10.59
CA LEU A 142 4.24 -2.99 10.78
C LEU A 142 3.54 -4.05 9.92
N ILE A 143 4.32 -4.73 9.11
CA ILE A 143 3.86 -5.80 8.22
C ILE A 143 4.67 -7.08 8.46
N PRO A 144 4.21 -8.26 8.05
CA PRO A 144 5.03 -9.45 8.01
C PRO A 144 6.33 -9.22 7.25
N LYS A 145 7.39 -9.93 7.64
CA LYS A 145 8.71 -9.80 7.05
C LYS A 145 8.65 -9.82 5.52
N VAL A 146 9.16 -8.77 4.91
CA VAL A 146 9.26 -8.68 3.46
C VAL A 146 10.37 -9.61 2.99
N PRO A 147 10.09 -10.58 2.11
CA PRO A 147 11.12 -11.42 1.53
C PRO A 147 12.11 -10.57 0.72
N TYR A 148 13.37 -10.97 0.70
CA TYR A 148 14.44 -10.18 0.10
C TYR A 148 14.25 -9.94 -1.42
N GLU A 149 13.54 -10.86 -2.10
CA GLU A 149 13.25 -10.77 -3.52
C GLU A 149 12.09 -9.80 -3.85
N TYR A 150 11.39 -9.28 -2.83
CA TYR A 150 10.30 -8.32 -3.01
C TYR A 150 10.81 -6.90 -2.87
N LYS A 151 10.31 -6.02 -3.72
CA LYS A 151 10.53 -4.58 -3.62
C LYS A 151 9.41 -3.92 -2.82
N VAL A 152 9.71 -2.80 -2.18
CA VAL A 152 8.71 -1.97 -1.52
C VAL A 152 8.57 -0.66 -2.28
N GLY A 153 7.35 -0.30 -2.62
CA GLY A 153 6.97 0.98 -3.19
C GLY A 153 6.11 1.78 -2.22
N PHE A 154 6.17 3.09 -2.35
CA PHE A 154 5.41 4.03 -1.55
C PHE A 154 4.62 4.96 -2.47
N GLU A 155 3.35 5.20 -2.13
CA GLU A 155 2.46 6.05 -2.90
C GLU A 155 1.70 6.97 -1.94
N VAL A 156 1.68 8.27 -2.25
CA VAL A 156 0.84 9.25 -1.56
C VAL A 156 -0.02 9.92 -2.61
N THR A 157 -1.31 9.84 -2.42
CA THR A 157 -2.30 10.50 -3.28
C THR A 157 -3.11 11.50 -2.45
N ALA A 158 -3.39 12.66 -3.02
CA ALA A 158 -4.24 13.67 -2.41
C ALA A 158 -5.46 13.91 -3.32
N HIS A 159 -6.64 13.94 -2.71
CA HIS A 159 -7.92 14.14 -3.39
C HIS A 159 -8.65 15.34 -2.77
N ASN A 160 -9.22 16.19 -3.63
CA ASN A 160 -10.04 17.35 -3.26
C ASN A 160 -11.53 17.01 -3.36
#